data_9303fdfcf9962f65abd4c3cd6b9d8876
#
_entry.id   9303fdfcf9962f65abd4c3cd6b9d8876
#
_cell.length_a   1.000
_cell.length_b   1.000
_cell.length_c   1.000
_cell.angle_alpha   90.00
_cell.angle_beta   90.00
_cell.angle_gamma   90.00
#
_symmetry.space_group_name_H-M   'P 1'
#
loop_
_entity.id
_entity.type
_entity.pdbx_description
1 polymer ?
#
loop_
_entity_poly.entity_id
_entity_poly.type
_entity_poly.pdbx_seq_one_letter_code
_entity_poly.pdbx_strand_id
1 'polypeptide(L)'
;MGKPTGFMEYGRETATRRPVSHRVNDWFEIYQDFPEQKLRAQGARCMDCGVPFCHTGCPVNNLIPDWNDLVYNGRWKEALRQLHSTNNFPEFTGRICPAPCEAACVLGINEPPVTIKQIEKSIVERGWEEGFICPEPPKFRTGKKVAVVGSGPAGLAAAQQLNRAGHCVTGHRLIRSRPQRCLDQQSDDLDVARRCDDHCLRAQPAVE
;
A
#
# COMPACT_ATOMS: atom_id res chain seq x y z
N MET A 1 -9.71 14.63 9.74
CA MET A 1 -9.33 14.26 11.14
C MET A 1 -10.27 13.17 11.63
N GLY A 2 -9.74 12.00 12.00
CA GLY A 2 -10.54 10.86 12.48
C GLY A 2 -11.34 11.23 13.73
N LYS A 3 -10.82 10.94 14.90
CA LYS A 3 -11.46 11.32 16.18
C LYS A 3 -10.50 12.21 16.97
N PRO A 4 -10.87 13.49 17.28
CA PRO A 4 -9.96 14.42 17.94
C PRO A 4 -9.38 13.93 19.27
N THR A 5 -10.10 13.07 19.99
CA THR A 5 -9.74 12.51 21.30
C THR A 5 -9.30 11.04 21.21
N GLY A 6 -9.23 10.46 20.02
CA GLY A 6 -9.01 9.04 19.84
C GLY A 6 -7.68 8.53 20.45
N PHE A 7 -6.63 9.33 20.43
CA PHE A 7 -5.35 8.99 21.03
C PHE A 7 -5.39 8.88 22.56
N MET A 8 -6.37 9.53 23.21
CA MET A 8 -6.60 9.43 24.67
C MET A 8 -7.53 8.28 25.04
N GLU A 9 -8.36 7.81 24.10
CA GLU A 9 -9.41 6.81 24.37
C GLU A 9 -8.96 5.40 24.02
N TYR A 10 -8.14 5.24 22.99
CA TYR A 10 -7.72 3.94 22.49
C TYR A 10 -6.25 3.70 22.75
N GLY A 11 -5.93 2.57 23.38
CA GLY A 11 -4.56 2.08 23.50
C GLY A 11 -4.00 1.62 22.15
N ARG A 12 -2.67 1.59 22.03
CA ARG A 12 -2.02 1.01 20.85
C ARG A 12 -2.20 -0.50 20.84
N GLU A 13 -2.71 -1.01 19.73
CA GLU A 13 -2.78 -2.43 19.43
C GLU A 13 -2.06 -2.76 18.13
N THR A 14 -1.50 -3.95 18.02
CA THR A 14 -0.86 -4.49 16.81
C THR A 14 -1.36 -5.91 16.58
N ALA A 15 -1.32 -6.36 15.32
CA ALA A 15 -1.63 -7.74 15.01
C ALA A 15 -0.68 -8.70 15.76
N THR A 16 -1.24 -9.74 16.34
CA THR A 16 -0.47 -10.81 16.98
C THR A 16 0.26 -11.64 15.94
N ARG A 17 1.33 -12.28 16.34
CA ARG A 17 2.08 -13.20 15.48
C ARG A 17 1.63 -14.64 15.75
N ARG A 18 1.60 -15.44 14.71
CA ARG A 18 1.42 -16.89 14.84
C ARG A 18 2.52 -17.49 15.73
N PRO A 19 2.24 -18.56 16.50
CA PRO A 19 3.23 -19.23 17.35
C PRO A 19 4.49 -19.60 16.56
N VAL A 20 5.66 -19.46 17.18
CA VAL A 20 6.96 -19.77 16.55
C VAL A 20 7.00 -21.21 16.05
N SER A 21 6.48 -22.17 16.86
CA SER A 21 6.41 -23.59 16.51
C SER A 21 5.68 -23.87 15.18
N HIS A 22 4.74 -23.01 14.80
CA HIS A 22 4.05 -23.14 13.50
C HIS A 22 4.85 -22.46 12.38
N ARG A 23 5.36 -21.24 12.63
CA ARG A 23 6.04 -20.42 11.63
C ARG A 23 7.35 -21.01 11.09
N VAL A 24 8.01 -21.86 11.86
CA VAL A 24 9.26 -22.51 11.43
C VAL A 24 9.02 -23.70 10.48
N ASN A 25 7.77 -24.14 10.36
CA ASN A 25 7.39 -25.30 9.55
C ASN A 25 6.66 -24.94 8.26
N ASP A 26 6.43 -23.66 8.00
CA ASP A 26 5.71 -23.19 6.80
C ASP A 26 6.18 -21.81 6.33
N TRP A 27 5.62 -21.32 5.21
CA TRP A 27 5.93 -20.05 4.57
C TRP A 27 4.70 -19.11 4.55
N PHE A 28 3.68 -19.41 5.37
CA PHE A 28 2.47 -18.61 5.44
C PHE A 28 2.67 -17.29 6.19
N GLU A 29 1.69 -16.39 6.09
CA GLU A 29 1.69 -15.10 6.76
C GLU A 29 2.02 -15.24 8.26
N ILE A 30 2.88 -14.37 8.74
CA ILE A 30 3.35 -14.39 10.13
C ILE A 30 2.32 -13.78 11.07
N TYR A 31 1.63 -12.72 10.61
CA TYR A 31 0.66 -12.00 11.40
C TYR A 31 -0.72 -12.62 11.29
N GLN A 32 -1.44 -12.62 12.41
CA GLN A 32 -2.84 -12.98 12.44
C GLN A 32 -3.71 -11.82 11.96
N ASP A 33 -4.95 -12.11 11.59
CA ASP A 33 -5.91 -11.11 11.17
C ASP A 33 -6.11 -10.04 12.25
N PHE A 34 -6.26 -8.81 11.81
CA PHE A 34 -6.48 -7.68 12.69
C PHE A 34 -7.87 -7.08 12.37
N PRO A 35 -8.85 -7.24 13.28
CA PRO A 35 -10.23 -6.88 13.01
C PRO A 35 -10.43 -5.42 12.59
N GLU A 36 -11.36 -5.17 11.67
CA GLU A 36 -11.64 -3.82 11.15
C GLU A 36 -11.94 -2.80 12.25
N GLN A 37 -12.72 -3.17 13.26
CA GLN A 37 -13.03 -2.27 14.38
C GLN A 37 -11.76 -1.81 15.10
N LYS A 38 -10.79 -2.71 15.28
CA LYS A 38 -9.50 -2.39 15.86
C LYS A 38 -8.68 -1.49 14.93
N LEU A 39 -8.68 -1.76 13.62
CA LEU A 39 -8.01 -0.90 12.64
C LEU A 39 -8.55 0.53 12.67
N ARG A 40 -9.86 0.67 12.69
CA ARG A 40 -10.51 1.99 12.80
C ARG A 40 -10.14 2.69 14.11
N ALA A 41 -10.11 1.97 15.23
CA ALA A 41 -9.67 2.51 16.50
C ALA A 41 -8.20 2.96 16.46
N GLN A 42 -7.32 2.19 15.79
CA GLN A 42 -5.93 2.60 15.59
C GLN A 42 -5.80 3.82 14.66
N GLY A 43 -6.59 3.92 13.61
CA GLY A 43 -6.69 5.11 12.77
C GLY A 43 -7.14 6.36 13.56
N ALA A 44 -8.09 6.18 14.48
CA ALA A 44 -8.57 7.25 15.35
C ALA A 44 -7.49 7.82 16.29
N ARG A 45 -6.44 7.07 16.57
CA ARG A 45 -5.33 7.55 17.40
C ARG A 45 -4.45 8.61 16.72
N CYS A 46 -4.62 8.82 15.42
CA CYS A 46 -3.90 9.86 14.72
C CYS A 46 -4.42 11.24 15.13
N MET A 47 -3.52 12.10 15.60
CA MET A 47 -3.83 13.47 16.04
C MET A 47 -4.01 14.44 14.85
N ASP A 48 -3.75 14.00 13.62
CA ASP A 48 -3.77 14.85 12.42
C ASP A 48 -2.93 16.12 12.58
N CYS A 49 -1.65 15.93 12.89
CA CYS A 49 -0.73 17.02 13.19
C CYS A 49 -0.60 17.98 11.99
N GLY A 50 -0.70 19.30 12.22
CA GLY A 50 -0.48 20.33 11.19
C GLY A 50 0.93 20.29 10.58
N VAL A 51 1.92 19.80 11.33
CA VAL A 51 3.26 19.44 10.84
C VAL A 51 3.46 17.95 11.10
N PRO A 52 3.15 17.08 10.14
CA PRO A 52 3.18 15.63 10.35
C PRO A 52 4.61 15.08 10.21
N PHE A 53 5.35 15.00 11.30
CA PHE A 53 6.72 14.44 11.31
C PHE A 53 6.78 13.00 10.80
N CYS A 54 5.69 12.25 10.87
CA CYS A 54 5.60 10.92 10.27
C CYS A 54 5.78 10.93 8.74
N HIS A 55 5.41 12.00 8.02
CA HIS A 55 5.71 12.16 6.59
C HIS A 55 7.22 12.25 6.36
N THR A 56 7.89 13.15 7.09
CA THR A 56 9.34 13.36 6.97
C THR A 56 10.12 12.13 7.43
N GLY A 57 9.59 11.40 8.42
CA GLY A 57 10.15 10.15 8.89
C GLY A 57 9.99 8.99 7.90
N CYS A 58 9.11 9.12 6.90
CA CYS A 58 8.91 8.12 5.86
C CYS A 58 9.75 8.44 4.62
N PRO A 59 10.69 7.57 4.17
CA PRO A 59 11.52 7.83 3.00
C PRO A 59 10.75 8.05 1.69
N VAL A 60 9.52 7.56 1.59
CA VAL A 60 8.63 7.77 0.44
C VAL A 60 7.61 8.89 0.66
N ASN A 61 7.69 9.59 1.78
CA ASN A 61 6.81 10.69 2.17
C ASN A 61 5.32 10.34 2.12
N ASN A 62 4.95 9.19 2.68
CA ASN A 62 3.57 8.75 2.75
C ASN A 62 2.68 9.76 3.49
N LEU A 63 1.48 10.03 2.94
CA LEU A 63 0.50 10.95 3.49
C LEU A 63 -0.33 10.29 4.61
N ILE A 64 0.34 10.03 5.74
CA ILE A 64 -0.11 9.14 6.80
C ILE A 64 -1.37 9.63 7.53
N PRO A 65 -1.50 10.89 7.96
CA PRO A 65 -2.73 11.37 8.59
C PRO A 65 -3.96 11.20 7.70
N ASP A 66 -3.83 11.47 6.40
CA ASP A 66 -4.94 11.41 5.46
C ASP A 66 -5.53 10.00 5.38
N TRP A 67 -4.69 8.98 5.19
CA TRP A 67 -5.23 7.62 5.15
C TRP A 67 -5.73 7.12 6.51
N ASN A 68 -5.14 7.57 7.63
CA ASN A 68 -5.62 7.22 8.97
C ASN A 68 -7.05 7.74 9.19
N ASP A 69 -7.34 8.96 8.74
CA ASP A 69 -8.68 9.52 8.75
C ASP A 69 -9.64 8.70 7.88
N LEU A 70 -9.22 8.36 6.66
CA LEU A 70 -10.02 7.57 5.75
C LEU A 70 -10.33 6.16 6.31
N VAL A 71 -9.36 5.50 6.94
CA VAL A 71 -9.54 4.20 7.60
C VAL A 71 -10.50 4.32 8.78
N TYR A 72 -10.34 5.34 9.63
CA TYR A 72 -11.28 5.58 10.72
C TYR A 72 -12.71 5.71 10.22
N ASN A 73 -12.92 6.43 9.12
CA ASN A 73 -14.24 6.64 8.51
C ASN A 73 -14.72 5.46 7.64
N GLY A 74 -13.95 4.38 7.51
CA GLY A 74 -14.29 3.20 6.69
C GLY A 74 -14.18 3.42 5.18
N ARG A 75 -13.51 4.48 4.73
CA ARG A 75 -13.34 4.87 3.31
C ARG A 75 -12.12 4.15 2.69
N TRP A 76 -12.16 2.85 2.66
CA TRP A 76 -11.01 2.00 2.31
C TRP A 76 -10.46 2.21 0.89
N LYS A 77 -11.34 2.35 -0.10
CA LYS A 77 -10.93 2.59 -1.49
C LYS A 77 -10.18 3.91 -1.65
N GLU A 78 -10.57 4.91 -0.90
CA GLU A 78 -9.91 6.21 -0.91
C GLU A 78 -8.60 6.17 -0.13
N ALA A 79 -8.57 5.46 1.00
CA ALA A 79 -7.34 5.21 1.74
C ALA A 79 -6.29 4.50 0.88
N LEU A 80 -6.69 3.50 0.09
CA LEU A 80 -5.82 2.82 -0.86
C LEU A 80 -5.29 3.77 -1.94
N ARG A 81 -6.15 4.62 -2.49
CA ARG A 81 -5.74 5.61 -3.49
C ARG A 81 -4.71 6.58 -2.94
N GLN A 82 -4.94 7.05 -1.70
CA GLN A 82 -4.02 7.94 -1.00
C GLN A 82 -2.68 7.25 -0.73
N LEU A 83 -2.70 6.00 -0.28
CA LEU A 83 -1.50 5.20 -0.05
C LEU A 83 -0.71 4.97 -1.35
N HIS A 84 -1.37 4.57 -2.41
CA HIS A 84 -0.73 4.33 -3.72
C HIS A 84 -0.22 5.60 -4.41
N SER A 85 -0.62 6.79 -3.95
CA SER A 85 -0.08 8.05 -4.51
C SER A 85 1.42 8.22 -4.24
N THR A 86 1.92 7.64 -3.16
CA THR A 86 3.32 7.74 -2.73
C THR A 86 4.03 6.39 -2.64
N ASN A 87 3.32 5.29 -2.42
CA ASN A 87 3.88 3.97 -2.23
C ASN A 87 3.29 2.96 -3.25
N ASN A 88 4.14 2.43 -4.12
CA ASN A 88 3.73 1.47 -5.14
C ASN A 88 3.49 0.05 -4.60
N PHE A 89 4.15 -0.32 -3.48
CA PHE A 89 4.14 -1.69 -2.94
C PHE A 89 3.94 -1.72 -1.42
N PRO A 90 2.77 -1.26 -0.93
CA PRO A 90 2.50 -1.26 0.51
C PRO A 90 2.44 -2.67 1.11
N GLU A 91 2.20 -3.70 0.31
CA GLU A 91 2.25 -5.10 0.71
C GLU A 91 3.64 -5.54 1.20
N PHE A 92 4.71 -4.97 0.63
CA PHE A 92 6.07 -5.21 1.11
C PHE A 92 6.41 -4.33 2.31
N THR A 93 6.22 -3.02 2.18
CA THR A 93 6.57 -2.08 3.24
C THR A 93 5.76 -2.30 4.50
N GLY A 94 4.49 -2.63 4.39
CA GLY A 94 3.62 -2.98 5.51
C GLY A 94 4.09 -4.21 6.30
N ARG A 95 4.96 -5.07 5.71
CA ARG A 95 5.51 -6.25 6.36
C ARG A 95 6.94 -6.08 6.84
N ILE A 96 7.83 -5.58 5.99
CA ILE A 96 9.28 -5.60 6.24
C ILE A 96 9.88 -4.26 6.63
N CYS A 97 9.17 -3.13 6.42
CA CYS A 97 9.66 -1.81 6.78
C CYS A 97 9.88 -1.70 8.31
N PRO A 98 11.00 -1.12 8.77
CA PRO A 98 11.23 -0.86 10.19
C PRO A 98 10.32 0.24 10.77
N ALA A 99 9.48 0.86 9.93
CA ALA A 99 8.52 1.89 10.30
C ALA A 99 9.13 3.14 10.96
N PRO A 100 10.09 3.83 10.34
CA PRO A 100 10.66 5.05 10.90
C PRO A 100 9.61 6.15 11.08
N CYS A 101 8.51 6.09 10.33
CA CYS A 101 7.34 6.96 10.50
C CYS A 101 6.68 6.81 11.89
N GLU A 102 6.65 5.60 12.47
CA GLU A 102 6.15 5.38 13.83
C GLU A 102 7.09 5.99 14.86
N ALA A 103 8.42 5.88 14.66
CA ALA A 103 9.41 6.52 15.53
C ALA A 103 9.35 8.06 15.46
N ALA A 104 8.96 8.61 14.30
CA ALA A 104 8.77 10.05 14.10
C ALA A 104 7.37 10.56 14.48
N CYS A 105 6.47 9.68 14.89
CA CYS A 105 5.11 10.06 15.29
C CYS A 105 5.14 10.93 16.54
N VAL A 106 4.55 12.14 16.47
CA VAL A 106 4.52 13.10 17.60
C VAL A 106 3.84 12.51 18.83
N LEU A 107 2.80 11.67 18.64
CA LEU A 107 2.18 10.97 19.76
C LEU A 107 3.18 10.12 20.54
N GLY A 108 4.24 9.63 19.88
CA GLY A 108 5.30 8.82 20.48
C GLY A 108 6.14 9.54 21.54
N ILE A 109 5.96 10.85 21.75
CA ILE A 109 6.65 11.62 22.78
C ILE A 109 6.10 11.27 24.17
N ASN A 110 4.78 11.16 24.30
CA ASN A 110 4.08 10.97 25.57
C ASN A 110 3.36 9.62 25.69
N GLU A 111 2.99 9.03 24.54
CA GLU A 111 2.18 7.83 24.45
C GLU A 111 2.76 6.88 23.37
N PRO A 112 2.39 5.60 23.34
CA PRO A 112 2.78 4.73 22.25
C PRO A 112 2.32 5.30 20.89
N PRO A 113 3.19 5.35 19.85
CA PRO A 113 2.86 5.94 18.55
C PRO A 113 1.69 5.24 17.85
N VAL A 114 1.13 5.87 16.84
CA VAL A 114 0.12 5.26 15.96
C VAL A 114 0.71 4.02 15.28
N THR A 115 -0.08 2.98 15.13
CA THR A 115 0.30 1.70 14.47
C THR A 115 0.26 1.85 12.94
N ILE A 116 1.09 2.73 12.41
CA ILE A 116 1.06 3.19 11.00
C ILE A 116 1.28 2.02 10.04
N LYS A 117 2.31 1.22 10.28
CA LYS A 117 2.67 0.09 9.40
C LYS A 117 1.56 -0.97 9.33
N GLN A 118 0.88 -1.24 10.44
CA GLN A 118 -0.24 -2.18 10.46
C GLN A 118 -1.43 -1.65 9.67
N ILE A 119 -1.73 -0.36 9.77
CA ILE A 119 -2.81 0.29 9.00
C ILE A 119 -2.48 0.23 7.51
N GLU A 120 -1.25 0.59 7.11
CA GLU A 120 -0.75 0.52 5.74
C GLU A 120 -0.94 -0.88 5.14
N LYS A 121 -0.48 -1.93 5.86
CA LYS A 121 -0.67 -3.33 5.47
C LYS A 121 -2.14 -3.66 5.23
N SER A 122 -3.00 -3.28 6.16
CA SER A 122 -4.42 -3.62 6.11
C SER A 122 -5.17 -2.88 4.98
N ILE A 123 -4.76 -1.66 4.63
CA ILE A 123 -5.32 -0.93 3.49
C ILE A 123 -5.08 -1.69 2.19
N VAL A 124 -3.85 -2.14 1.95
CA VAL A 124 -3.51 -2.83 0.71
C VAL A 124 -4.08 -4.24 0.65
N GLU A 125 -4.09 -4.99 1.75
CA GLU A 125 -4.69 -6.32 1.81
C GLU A 125 -6.17 -6.25 1.46
N ARG A 126 -6.90 -5.33 2.09
CA ARG A 126 -8.31 -5.10 1.75
C ARG A 126 -8.50 -4.65 0.30
N GLY A 127 -7.56 -3.86 -0.23
CA GLY A 127 -7.57 -3.45 -1.64
C GLY A 127 -7.51 -4.62 -2.61
N TRP A 128 -6.76 -5.67 -2.28
CA TRP A 128 -6.72 -6.92 -3.04
C TRP A 128 -7.99 -7.76 -2.86
N GLU A 129 -8.44 -7.93 -1.63
CA GLU A 129 -9.63 -8.71 -1.28
C GLU A 129 -10.90 -8.16 -1.94
N GLU A 130 -11.08 -6.86 -1.91
CA GLU A 130 -12.24 -6.17 -2.49
C GLU A 130 -12.08 -5.83 -3.98
N GLY A 131 -10.97 -6.21 -4.61
CA GLY A 131 -10.72 -5.98 -6.04
C GLY A 131 -10.54 -4.51 -6.42
N PHE A 132 -10.12 -3.64 -5.50
CA PHE A 132 -9.85 -2.23 -5.79
C PHE A 132 -8.55 -2.03 -6.56
N ILE A 133 -7.64 -3.00 -6.49
CA ILE A 133 -6.36 -2.96 -7.20
C ILE A 133 -6.54 -3.60 -8.57
N CYS A 134 -6.55 -2.76 -9.59
CA CYS A 134 -6.71 -3.17 -10.97
C CYS A 134 -5.52 -2.74 -11.81
N PRO A 135 -5.24 -3.42 -12.93
CA PRO A 135 -4.28 -2.94 -13.91
C PRO A 135 -4.65 -1.56 -14.43
N GLU A 136 -3.67 -0.66 -14.51
CA GLU A 136 -3.85 0.71 -15.03
C GLU A 136 -2.95 0.90 -16.27
N PRO A 137 -3.34 0.35 -17.43
CA PRO A 137 -2.57 0.56 -18.65
C PRO A 137 -2.63 2.03 -19.08
N PRO A 138 -1.54 2.57 -19.66
CA PRO A 138 -1.54 3.96 -20.13
C PRO A 138 -2.51 4.14 -21.30
N LYS A 139 -3.22 5.28 -21.32
CA LYS A 139 -4.17 5.60 -22.40
C LYS A 139 -3.49 5.82 -23.75
N PHE A 140 -2.24 6.22 -23.76
CA PHE A 140 -1.42 6.43 -24.97
C PHE A 140 0.05 6.11 -24.70
N ARG A 141 0.79 5.78 -25.75
CA ARG A 141 2.22 5.52 -25.69
C ARG A 141 3.01 6.72 -26.19
N THR A 142 4.07 7.09 -25.46
CA THR A 142 4.95 8.20 -25.84
C THR A 142 5.97 7.84 -26.93
N GLY A 143 6.12 6.57 -27.26
CA GLY A 143 7.17 6.05 -28.15
C GLY A 143 8.57 6.01 -27.54
N LYS A 144 8.77 6.56 -26.36
CA LYS A 144 10.07 6.54 -25.67
C LYS A 144 10.31 5.17 -25.04
N LYS A 145 11.53 4.64 -25.21
CA LYS A 145 12.00 3.39 -24.61
C LYS A 145 12.87 3.71 -23.41
N VAL A 146 12.60 3.07 -22.26
CA VAL A 146 13.33 3.27 -21.00
C VAL A 146 13.79 1.93 -20.47
N ALA A 147 15.07 1.80 -20.15
CA ALA A 147 15.61 0.64 -19.47
C ALA A 147 15.73 0.92 -17.96
N VAL A 148 15.18 0.01 -17.15
CA VAL A 148 15.32 0.05 -15.68
C VAL A 148 16.21 -1.10 -15.27
N VAL A 149 17.36 -0.77 -14.66
CA VAL A 149 18.33 -1.75 -14.19
C VAL A 149 18.08 -2.03 -12.71
N GLY A 150 17.65 -3.25 -12.41
CA GLY A 150 17.29 -3.71 -11.08
C GLY A 150 15.82 -4.11 -11.00
N SER A 151 15.55 -5.28 -10.41
CA SER A 151 14.21 -5.86 -10.24
C SER A 151 13.77 -5.95 -8.78
N GLY A 152 14.41 -5.16 -7.91
CA GLY A 152 13.94 -4.96 -6.53
C GLY A 152 12.74 -3.99 -6.48
N PRO A 153 12.15 -3.80 -5.29
CA PRO A 153 10.96 -2.93 -5.13
C PRO A 153 11.12 -1.54 -5.74
N ALA A 154 12.28 -0.91 -5.59
CA ALA A 154 12.55 0.42 -6.16
C ALA A 154 12.54 0.41 -7.70
N GLY A 155 13.19 -0.59 -8.33
CA GLY A 155 13.20 -0.73 -9.79
C GLY A 155 11.82 -1.05 -10.35
N LEU A 156 11.07 -1.92 -9.68
CA LEU A 156 9.69 -2.24 -10.06
C LEU A 156 8.77 -1.02 -9.92
N ALA A 157 8.92 -0.22 -8.86
CA ALA A 157 8.16 1.02 -8.68
C ALA A 157 8.45 2.02 -9.79
N ALA A 158 9.73 2.24 -10.11
CA ALA A 158 10.13 3.10 -11.21
C ALA A 158 9.56 2.61 -12.56
N ALA A 159 9.66 1.31 -12.83
CA ALA A 159 9.11 0.69 -14.04
C ALA A 159 7.59 0.87 -14.14
N GLN A 160 6.86 0.66 -13.05
CA GLN A 160 5.42 0.84 -13.01
C GLN A 160 5.02 2.30 -13.30
N GLN A 161 5.67 3.28 -12.65
CA GLN A 161 5.36 4.70 -12.87
C GLN A 161 5.69 5.15 -14.29
N LEU A 162 6.85 4.74 -14.82
CA LEU A 162 7.23 5.04 -16.19
C LEU A 162 6.28 4.40 -17.21
N ASN A 163 5.82 3.17 -16.97
CA ASN A 163 4.84 2.52 -17.82
C ASN A 163 3.49 3.24 -17.76
N ARG A 164 3.00 3.62 -16.57
CA ARG A 164 1.77 4.43 -16.40
C ARG A 164 1.87 5.78 -17.10
N ALA A 165 3.05 6.38 -17.15
CA ALA A 165 3.33 7.60 -17.92
C ALA A 165 3.36 7.38 -19.46
N GLY A 166 3.18 6.15 -19.92
CA GLY A 166 3.11 5.81 -21.33
C GLY A 166 4.42 5.44 -22.00
N HIS A 167 5.52 5.30 -21.23
CA HIS A 167 6.80 4.87 -21.80
C HIS A 167 6.83 3.35 -22.02
N CYS A 168 7.64 2.91 -23.00
CA CYS A 168 7.94 1.50 -23.22
C CYS A 168 9.10 1.11 -22.29
N VAL A 169 8.80 0.34 -21.23
CA VAL A 169 9.78 0.05 -20.18
C VAL A 169 10.32 -1.37 -20.31
N THR A 170 11.64 -1.53 -20.27
CA THR A 170 12.32 -2.82 -20.18
C THR A 170 13.05 -2.93 -18.85
N GLY A 171 12.69 -3.91 -18.03
CA GLY A 171 13.38 -4.22 -16.78
C GLY A 171 14.54 -5.19 -17.00
N HIS A 172 15.72 -4.85 -16.51
CA HIS A 172 16.88 -5.73 -16.51
C HIS A 172 17.21 -6.21 -15.09
N ARG A 173 17.23 -7.53 -14.92
CA ARG A 173 17.67 -8.15 -13.69
C ARG A 173 19.20 -8.27 -13.67
N LEU A 174 19.85 -7.78 -12.63
CA LEU A 174 21.33 -7.88 -12.47
C LEU A 174 21.85 -9.28 -12.15
N ILE A 175 21.00 -10.29 -12.11
CA ILE A 175 21.42 -11.68 -11.95
C ILE A 175 21.57 -12.30 -13.34
N ARG A 176 22.75 -12.91 -13.61
CA ARG A 176 23.10 -13.64 -14.84
C ARG A 176 22.01 -14.61 -15.28
N SER A 177 21.01 -14.16 -15.99
CA SER A 177 20.11 -15.02 -16.76
C SER A 177 19.21 -14.18 -17.67
N ARG A 178 19.27 -14.49 -18.95
CA ARG A 178 18.43 -14.11 -20.11
C ARG A 178 17.68 -12.76 -20.05
N PRO A 179 17.73 -11.96 -21.11
CA PRO A 179 16.93 -10.73 -21.21
C PRO A 179 15.46 -11.07 -21.06
N GLN A 180 14.84 -10.45 -20.06
CA GLN A 180 13.39 -10.52 -19.88
C GLN A 180 12.74 -9.66 -20.98
N ARG A 181 11.80 -10.25 -21.69
CA ARG A 181 11.05 -9.58 -22.77
C ARG A 181 10.35 -8.34 -22.24
N CYS A 182 10.17 -7.37 -23.13
CA CYS A 182 9.38 -6.17 -22.87
C CYS A 182 8.06 -6.54 -22.17
N LEU A 183 7.66 -5.77 -21.17
CA LEU A 183 6.35 -5.89 -20.49
C LEU A 183 5.17 -5.60 -21.46
N ASP A 184 5.45 -5.44 -22.73
CA ASP A 184 4.49 -5.25 -23.82
C ASP A 184 3.93 -6.56 -24.40
N GLN A 185 4.11 -7.70 -23.79
CA GLN A 185 3.42 -8.88 -24.28
C GLN A 185 1.92 -8.77 -23.96
N GLN A 186 1.27 -8.01 -24.86
CA GLN A 186 -0.09 -8.29 -25.29
C GLN A 186 -0.10 -9.71 -25.84
N SER A 187 -0.42 -10.66 -25.05
CA SER A 187 -1.07 -11.90 -25.48
C SER A 187 -1.34 -12.71 -24.25
N ASP A 188 -2.53 -13.14 -24.15
CA ASP A 188 -3.10 -14.16 -23.29
C ASP A 188 -3.63 -13.78 -21.91
N ASP A 189 -3.42 -12.54 -21.40
CA ASP A 189 -4.06 -12.08 -20.16
C ASP A 189 -5.34 -11.23 -20.40
N LEU A 190 -5.94 -11.31 -21.57
CA LEU A 190 -7.25 -10.71 -21.86
C LEU A 190 -8.35 -11.24 -20.92
N ASP A 191 -8.20 -12.46 -20.40
CA ASP A 191 -9.15 -13.03 -19.44
C ASP A 191 -8.98 -12.47 -18.02
N VAL A 192 -7.78 -12.09 -17.61
CA VAL A 192 -7.54 -11.44 -16.32
C VAL A 192 -8.00 -9.98 -16.37
N ALA A 193 -7.69 -9.27 -17.46
CA ALA A 193 -8.13 -7.90 -17.68
C ALA A 193 -9.67 -7.82 -17.75
N ARG A 194 -10.34 -8.74 -18.45
CA ARG A 194 -11.82 -8.80 -18.51
C ARG A 194 -12.45 -9.07 -17.15
N ARG A 195 -11.87 -9.93 -16.31
CA ARG A 195 -12.39 -10.17 -14.96
C ARG A 195 -12.23 -8.96 -14.04
N CYS A 196 -11.14 -8.18 -14.19
CA CYS A 196 -10.96 -6.93 -13.46
C CYS A 196 -11.93 -5.84 -13.95
N ASP A 197 -12.16 -5.72 -15.26
CA ASP A 197 -13.10 -4.73 -15.83
C ASP A 197 -14.53 -4.96 -15.37
N ASP A 198 -14.98 -6.22 -15.31
CA ASP A 198 -16.32 -6.58 -14.81
C ASP A 198 -16.50 -6.25 -13.31
N HIS A 199 -15.45 -6.32 -12.51
CA HIS A 199 -15.50 -6.01 -11.08
C HIS A 199 -15.41 -4.49 -10.84
N CYS A 200 -14.56 -3.78 -11.58
CA CYS A 200 -14.44 -2.32 -11.50
C CYS A 200 -15.67 -1.59 -12.02
N LEU A 201 -16.33 -2.10 -13.07
CA LEU A 201 -17.54 -1.49 -13.63
C LEU A 201 -18.77 -1.68 -12.74
N ARG A 202 -18.85 -2.80 -11.99
CA ARG A 202 -19.95 -3.06 -11.05
C ARG A 202 -19.87 -2.24 -9.75
N ALA A 203 -18.72 -1.63 -9.45
CA ALA A 203 -18.51 -0.82 -8.25
C ALA A 203 -18.76 0.69 -8.44
N GLN A 204 -19.24 1.12 -9.62
CA GLN A 204 -19.67 2.51 -9.80
C GLN A 204 -21.14 2.63 -9.41
N PRO A 205 -21.50 3.42 -8.39
CA PRO A 205 -22.89 3.77 -8.16
C PRO A 205 -23.39 4.57 -9.38
N ALA A 206 -24.56 4.20 -9.87
CA ALA A 206 -25.28 5.00 -10.87
C ALA A 206 -25.38 6.43 -10.35
N VAL A 207 -24.85 7.38 -11.10
CA VAL A 207 -25.06 8.81 -10.85
C VAL A 207 -26.41 9.10 -11.48
N GLU A 208 -27.45 9.28 -10.63
CA GLU A 208 -28.67 9.98 -10.98
C GLU A 208 -28.45 11.50 -10.86
#